data_6453be269a5fe5c13392fdbb885bc559
#
_entry.id   6453be269a5fe5c13392fdbb885bc559
#
_cell.length_a   1.000
_cell.length_b   1.000
_cell.length_c   1.000
_cell.angle_alpha   90.00
_cell.angle_beta   90.00
_cell.angle_gamma   90.00
#
_symmetry.space_group_name_H-M   'P 1'
#
loop_
_entity.id
_entity.type
_entity.pdbx_description
1 polymer ?
#
loop_
_entity_poly.entity_id
_entity_poly.type
_entity_poly.pdbx_seq_one_letter_code
_entity_poly.pdbx_strand_id
1 'polypeptide(L)'
;MTAADQAATIQRIFHPTDFSEDSHVAFAHALKLALIHRAELTIMHVDPTVAPEGFEDFPRVRPTLTQWGVLPENSSKADVANLGLGIRKIRALAADAKQAIVHHLTASPTDLMVLATHQHEGFARWLHHPVAEPVSREMQVATLFVPSHVGGFVDRATGKTSLHRMLLPISTDPPSQPAVDAAGKLATQLGTPPITLTLVHAGEEDIDGLHLPQNDSWTWTQLFGKGDPVEWILAAGAEFDVDVIVMVTKGQDSVLDLLRGSTTERILRGARAPVLAIPAPQV
;
A
#
# COMPACT_ATOMS: atom_id res chain seq x y z
N MET A 1 29.31 1.60 7.41
CA MET A 1 28.11 1.86 6.58
C MET A 1 28.35 1.17 5.26
N THR A 2 27.78 -0.01 5.10
CA THR A 2 27.90 -0.82 3.88
C THR A 2 26.80 -0.41 2.90
N ALA A 3 27.05 -0.62 1.61
CA ALA A 3 26.12 -0.28 0.52
C ALA A 3 24.70 -0.91 0.64
N ALA A 4 24.50 -1.84 1.57
CA ALA A 4 23.20 -2.46 1.90
C ALA A 4 22.27 -1.54 2.72
N ASP A 5 22.75 -0.41 3.27
CA ASP A 5 22.00 0.49 4.14
C ASP A 5 21.31 1.65 3.37
N GLN A 6 21.44 1.66 2.05
CA GLN A 6 20.70 2.59 1.16
C GLN A 6 19.43 1.95 0.58
N ALA A 7 18.72 1.17 1.38
CA ALA A 7 17.38 0.75 1.01
C ALA A 7 16.50 2.00 0.93
N ALA A 8 15.95 2.29 -0.26
CA ALA A 8 15.20 3.49 -0.57
C ALA A 8 14.22 3.87 0.56
N THR A 9 14.54 4.98 1.22
CA THR A 9 13.70 5.54 2.27
C THR A 9 12.46 6.10 1.59
N ILE A 10 11.26 5.72 2.04
CA ILE A 10 10.00 6.29 1.55
C ILE A 10 9.98 7.77 1.94
N GLN A 11 10.08 8.64 0.95
CA GLN A 11 10.08 10.09 1.16
C GLN A 11 8.77 10.75 0.74
N ARG A 12 8.04 10.12 -0.19
CA ARG A 12 6.82 10.67 -0.78
C ARG A 12 5.75 9.60 -0.86
N ILE A 13 4.65 9.86 -0.15
CA ILE A 13 3.48 8.99 -0.12
C ILE A 13 2.33 9.73 -0.80
N PHE A 14 1.64 9.04 -1.70
CA PHE A 14 0.47 9.54 -2.39
C PHE A 14 -0.79 8.80 -1.95
N HIS A 15 -1.82 9.55 -1.59
CA HIS A 15 -3.12 9.02 -1.20
C HIS A 15 -4.24 9.68 -2.01
N PRO A 16 -4.80 9.01 -3.02
CA PRO A 16 -6.02 9.46 -3.68
C PRO A 16 -7.22 9.19 -2.78
N THR A 17 -8.13 10.15 -2.69
CA THR A 17 -9.32 10.06 -1.83
C THR A 17 -10.59 10.41 -2.59
N ASP A 18 -11.65 9.67 -2.36
CA ASP A 18 -13.03 9.94 -2.79
C ASP A 18 -13.92 10.38 -1.62
N PHE A 19 -13.29 10.62 -0.45
CA PHE A 19 -13.93 10.99 0.81
C PHE A 19 -14.85 9.90 1.41
N SER A 20 -14.87 8.68 0.87
CA SER A 20 -15.59 7.56 1.45
C SER A 20 -14.99 7.10 2.79
N GLU A 21 -15.77 6.32 3.56
CA GLU A 21 -15.29 5.70 4.80
C GLU A 21 -14.10 4.75 4.56
N ASP A 22 -14.12 4.02 3.44
CA ASP A 22 -13.00 3.15 3.06
C ASP A 22 -11.74 3.95 2.74
N SER A 23 -11.91 5.10 2.08
CA SER A 23 -10.79 6.04 1.84
C SER A 23 -10.23 6.60 3.15
N HIS A 24 -11.06 6.79 4.18
CA HIS A 24 -10.58 7.20 5.51
C HIS A 24 -9.75 6.11 6.20
N VAL A 25 -10.04 4.81 5.97
CA VAL A 25 -9.20 3.71 6.45
C VAL A 25 -7.83 3.74 5.75
N ALA A 26 -7.83 3.88 4.43
CA ALA A 26 -6.59 3.99 3.66
C ALA A 26 -5.77 5.24 4.06
N PHE A 27 -6.45 6.37 4.33
CA PHE A 27 -5.80 7.58 4.83
C PHE A 27 -5.07 7.34 6.16
N ALA A 28 -5.66 6.60 7.11
CA ALA A 28 -4.99 6.28 8.37
C ALA A 28 -3.69 5.52 8.16
N HIS A 29 -3.66 4.56 7.22
CA HIS A 29 -2.44 3.85 6.82
C HIS A 29 -1.43 4.79 6.17
N ALA A 30 -1.86 5.64 5.24
CA ALA A 30 -0.99 6.62 4.58
C ALA A 30 -0.36 7.60 5.58
N LEU A 31 -1.16 8.13 6.51
CA LEU A 31 -0.69 9.05 7.54
C LEU A 31 0.27 8.36 8.51
N LYS A 32 -0.02 7.11 8.92
CA LYS A 32 0.87 6.35 9.82
C LYS A 32 2.22 6.09 9.17
N LEU A 33 2.21 5.65 7.91
CA LEU A 33 3.43 5.42 7.13
C LEU A 33 4.22 6.73 6.92
N ALA A 34 3.53 7.82 6.58
CA ALA A 34 4.17 9.13 6.45
C ALA A 34 4.83 9.59 7.76
N LEU A 35 4.16 9.38 8.90
CA LEU A 35 4.69 9.73 10.22
C LEU A 35 5.97 8.96 10.54
N ILE A 36 6.00 7.65 10.28
CA ILE A 36 7.16 6.79 10.57
C ILE A 36 8.34 7.14 9.68
N HIS A 37 8.09 7.37 8.41
CA HIS A 37 9.13 7.70 7.43
C HIS A 37 9.53 9.17 7.42
N ARG A 38 8.81 10.05 8.15
CA ARG A 38 8.96 11.51 8.08
C ARG A 38 8.84 12.01 6.63
N ALA A 39 7.85 11.48 5.93
CA ALA A 39 7.66 11.66 4.50
C ALA A 39 6.68 12.80 4.19
N GLU A 40 6.72 13.27 2.94
CA GLU A 40 5.66 14.09 2.38
C GLU A 40 4.45 13.20 2.05
N LEU A 41 3.27 13.57 2.57
CA LEU A 41 1.98 12.95 2.25
C LEU A 41 1.19 13.88 1.34
N THR A 42 1.01 13.49 0.08
CA THR A 42 0.12 14.15 -0.86
C THR A 42 -1.25 13.46 -0.83
N ILE A 43 -2.29 14.23 -0.52
CA ILE A 43 -3.70 13.78 -0.53
C ILE A 43 -4.39 14.45 -1.71
N MET A 44 -4.89 13.66 -2.66
CA MET A 44 -5.51 14.18 -3.88
C MET A 44 -6.95 13.70 -4.02
N HIS A 45 -7.85 14.66 -4.29
CA HIS A 45 -9.22 14.40 -4.72
C HIS A 45 -9.42 14.91 -6.14
N VAL A 46 -10.15 14.15 -6.96
CA VAL A 46 -10.50 14.54 -8.32
C VAL A 46 -12.00 14.80 -8.39
N ASP A 47 -12.37 16.03 -8.75
CA ASP A 47 -13.76 16.44 -8.92
C ASP A 47 -14.06 16.54 -10.42
N PRO A 48 -15.14 15.91 -10.92
CA PRO A 48 -15.48 15.95 -12.35
C PRO A 48 -16.26 17.20 -12.77
N THR A 49 -16.76 18.00 -11.85
CA THR A 49 -17.71 19.08 -12.18
C THR A 49 -17.17 20.49 -11.88
N VAL A 50 -17.15 20.84 -10.63
CA VAL A 50 -16.68 22.16 -10.17
C VAL A 50 -15.86 21.93 -8.92
N ALA A 51 -14.63 22.43 -8.91
CA ALA A 51 -13.83 22.39 -7.69
C ALA A 51 -14.45 23.34 -6.65
N PRO A 52 -15.12 22.84 -5.60
CA PRO A 52 -15.52 23.71 -4.50
C PRO A 52 -14.28 24.36 -3.92
N GLU A 53 -14.40 25.62 -3.52
CA GLU A 53 -13.30 26.30 -2.85
C GLU A 53 -13.05 25.65 -1.47
N GLY A 54 -11.77 25.44 -1.14
CA GLY A 54 -11.37 24.95 0.17
C GLY A 54 -10.99 23.45 0.23
N PHE A 55 -10.65 23.02 1.45
CA PHE A 55 -10.17 21.67 1.77
C PHE A 55 -10.86 21.11 3.02
N GLU A 56 -12.07 21.58 3.33
CA GLU A 56 -12.80 21.18 4.54
C GLU A 56 -13.14 19.69 4.54
N ASP A 57 -13.46 19.14 3.35
CA ASP A 57 -13.83 17.74 3.16
C ASP A 57 -12.63 16.80 3.20
N PHE A 58 -11.42 17.34 3.04
CA PHE A 58 -10.22 16.53 3.05
C PHE A 58 -9.94 15.92 4.43
N PRO A 59 -9.39 14.70 4.48
CA PRO A 59 -8.94 14.09 5.72
C PRO A 59 -8.12 15.06 6.56
N ARG A 60 -8.44 15.13 7.85
CA ARG A 60 -7.91 16.14 8.77
C ARG A 60 -6.66 15.63 9.48
N VAL A 61 -5.49 15.82 8.88
CA VAL A 61 -4.20 15.32 9.41
C VAL A 61 -3.97 15.71 10.87
N ARG A 62 -4.03 17.00 11.20
CA ARG A 62 -3.75 17.47 12.58
C ARG A 62 -4.73 16.91 13.60
N PRO A 63 -6.08 17.00 13.42
CA PRO A 63 -7.03 16.37 14.33
C PRO A 63 -6.80 14.86 14.51
N THR A 64 -6.46 14.14 13.44
CA THR A 64 -6.14 12.72 13.51
C THR A 64 -4.89 12.45 14.35
N LEU A 65 -3.81 13.23 14.15
CA LEU A 65 -2.60 13.12 14.95
C LEU A 65 -2.82 13.49 16.43
N THR A 66 -3.70 14.46 16.69
CA THR A 66 -4.13 14.80 18.07
C THR A 66 -4.93 13.66 18.70
N GLN A 67 -5.88 13.09 17.97
CA GLN A 67 -6.65 11.93 18.42
C GLN A 67 -5.74 10.72 18.71
N TRP A 68 -4.68 10.53 17.95
CA TRP A 68 -3.67 9.49 18.18
C TRP A 68 -2.72 9.78 19.34
N GLY A 69 -2.83 10.95 19.96
CA GLY A 69 -1.94 11.38 21.06
C GLY A 69 -0.53 11.76 20.59
N VAL A 70 -0.33 11.94 19.29
CA VAL A 70 0.96 12.35 18.69
C VAL A 70 1.16 13.87 18.83
N LEU A 71 0.08 14.63 18.75
CA LEU A 71 0.07 16.08 18.90
C LEU A 71 -0.85 16.52 20.05
N PRO A 72 -0.54 17.63 20.74
CA PRO A 72 -1.44 18.21 21.72
C PRO A 72 -2.69 18.83 21.06
N GLU A 73 -3.77 19.03 21.81
CA GLU A 73 -5.05 19.56 21.29
C GLU A 73 -4.90 20.94 20.62
N ASN A 74 -4.04 21.81 21.14
CA ASN A 74 -3.82 23.15 20.62
C ASN A 74 -2.67 23.26 19.61
N SER A 75 -2.31 22.13 18.95
CA SER A 75 -1.22 22.09 17.98
C SER A 75 -1.49 22.96 16.76
N SER A 76 -0.43 23.50 16.19
CA SER A 76 -0.41 24.31 14.97
C SER A 76 0.00 23.49 13.73
N LYS A 77 -0.02 24.11 12.55
CA LYS A 77 0.57 23.51 11.35
C LYS A 77 2.09 23.30 11.48
N ALA A 78 2.76 24.18 12.21
CA ALA A 78 4.20 24.07 12.47
C ALA A 78 4.53 22.82 13.29
N ASP A 79 3.67 22.44 14.24
CA ASP A 79 3.89 21.23 15.03
C ASP A 79 3.81 19.96 14.18
N VAL A 80 2.95 19.93 13.14
CA VAL A 80 2.94 18.84 12.16
C VAL A 80 4.26 18.78 11.39
N ALA A 81 4.78 19.93 10.94
CA ALA A 81 6.06 20.00 10.24
C ALA A 81 7.24 19.60 11.14
N ASN A 82 7.18 19.90 12.44
CA ASN A 82 8.21 19.49 13.41
C ASN A 82 8.29 17.97 13.60
N LEU A 83 7.23 17.22 13.25
CA LEU A 83 7.26 15.76 13.18
C LEU A 83 8.03 15.24 11.95
N GLY A 84 8.46 16.13 11.06
CA GLY A 84 9.07 15.78 9.78
C GLY A 84 8.03 15.48 8.68
N LEU A 85 6.75 15.76 8.92
CA LEU A 85 5.67 15.53 7.96
C LEU A 85 5.49 16.72 7.03
N GLY A 86 5.62 16.48 5.71
CA GLY A 86 5.13 17.37 4.68
C GLY A 86 3.69 17.01 4.30
N ILE A 87 2.76 17.95 4.32
CA ILE A 87 1.36 17.67 3.93
C ILE A 87 0.97 18.53 2.74
N ARG A 88 0.58 17.89 1.65
CA ARG A 88 0.08 18.51 0.43
C ARG A 88 -1.33 18.04 0.15
N LYS A 89 -2.26 18.96 -0.07
CA LYS A 89 -3.63 18.67 -0.49
C LYS A 89 -3.84 19.18 -1.90
N ILE A 90 -4.39 18.36 -2.76
CA ILE A 90 -4.64 18.68 -4.17
C ILE A 90 -6.10 18.37 -4.47
N ARG A 91 -6.82 19.39 -4.98
CA ARG A 91 -8.12 19.20 -5.61
C ARG A 91 -7.93 19.42 -7.10
N ALA A 92 -8.09 18.36 -7.87
CA ALA A 92 -7.95 18.40 -9.31
C ALA A 92 -9.33 18.41 -9.98
N LEU A 93 -9.53 19.29 -10.93
CA LEU A 93 -10.71 19.31 -11.79
C LEU A 93 -10.42 18.45 -13.02
N ALA A 94 -11.05 17.28 -13.12
CA ALA A 94 -10.92 16.40 -14.27
C ALA A 94 -12.12 15.46 -14.36
N ALA A 95 -12.58 15.21 -15.59
CA ALA A 95 -13.67 14.26 -15.84
C ALA A 95 -13.26 12.79 -15.56
N ASP A 96 -11.97 12.49 -15.64
CA ASP A 96 -11.41 11.16 -15.41
C ASP A 96 -10.37 11.22 -14.29
N ALA A 97 -10.73 10.65 -13.15
CA ALA A 97 -9.87 10.58 -11.98
C ALA A 97 -8.60 9.75 -12.23
N LYS A 98 -8.69 8.69 -13.03
CA LYS A 98 -7.53 7.87 -13.40
C LYS A 98 -6.49 8.70 -14.14
N GLN A 99 -6.90 9.43 -15.18
CA GLN A 99 -5.98 10.28 -15.94
C GLN A 99 -5.34 11.36 -15.08
N ALA A 100 -6.12 12.01 -14.21
CA ALA A 100 -5.61 13.04 -13.32
C ALA A 100 -4.55 12.52 -12.37
N ILE A 101 -4.77 11.33 -11.81
CA ILE A 101 -3.82 10.67 -10.89
C ILE A 101 -2.57 10.23 -11.64
N VAL A 102 -2.72 9.60 -12.81
CA VAL A 102 -1.58 9.21 -13.66
C VAL A 102 -0.74 10.44 -14.03
N HIS A 103 -1.38 11.52 -14.47
CA HIS A 103 -0.69 12.76 -14.77
C HIS A 103 0.08 13.32 -13.56
N HIS A 104 -0.54 13.30 -12.37
CA HIS A 104 0.12 13.75 -11.15
C HIS A 104 1.34 12.88 -10.81
N LEU A 105 1.19 11.57 -10.83
CA LEU A 105 2.27 10.64 -10.50
C LEU A 105 3.44 10.71 -11.51
N THR A 106 3.16 10.96 -12.79
CA THR A 106 4.20 11.20 -13.80
C THR A 106 4.98 12.49 -13.54
N ALA A 107 4.29 13.54 -13.09
CA ALA A 107 4.90 14.85 -12.81
C ALA A 107 5.58 14.92 -11.44
N SER A 108 5.17 14.06 -10.51
CA SER A 108 5.63 14.09 -9.09
C SER A 108 6.06 12.69 -8.67
N PRO A 109 7.37 12.40 -8.61
CA PRO A 109 7.87 11.10 -8.16
C PRO A 109 7.26 10.71 -6.82
N THR A 110 6.81 9.47 -6.73
CA THR A 110 6.13 8.89 -5.56
C THR A 110 6.76 7.55 -5.23
N ASP A 111 7.05 7.31 -3.97
CA ASP A 111 7.70 6.07 -3.52
C ASP A 111 6.67 5.02 -3.09
N LEU A 112 5.53 5.46 -2.56
CA LEU A 112 4.45 4.60 -2.11
C LEU A 112 3.09 5.26 -2.39
N MET A 113 2.19 4.52 -2.99
CA MET A 113 0.78 4.88 -3.09
C MET A 113 -0.03 4.07 -2.06
N VAL A 114 -1.00 4.72 -1.40
CA VAL A 114 -1.91 4.05 -0.46
C VAL A 114 -3.34 4.39 -0.85
N LEU A 115 -4.15 3.39 -1.18
CA LEU A 115 -5.51 3.61 -1.63
C LEU A 115 -6.49 2.55 -1.13
N ALA A 116 -7.76 2.95 -0.98
CA ALA A 116 -8.85 2.03 -0.73
C ALA A 116 -9.28 1.31 -2.02
N THR A 117 -9.67 0.04 -1.89
CA THR A 117 -10.27 -0.72 -2.99
C THR A 117 -11.70 -1.12 -2.65
N HIS A 118 -12.65 -0.74 -3.51
CA HIS A 118 -14.03 -1.23 -3.43
C HIS A 118 -14.15 -2.53 -4.21
N GLN A 119 -14.48 -3.63 -3.53
CA GLN A 119 -14.50 -4.97 -4.15
C GLN A 119 -15.58 -5.11 -5.23
N HIS A 120 -16.66 -4.31 -5.23
CA HIS A 120 -17.83 -4.53 -6.09
C HIS A 120 -18.09 -3.48 -7.18
N GLU A 121 -17.67 -2.22 -7.05
CA GLU A 121 -18.00 -1.22 -8.10
C GLU A 121 -16.93 -0.14 -8.33
N GLY A 122 -16.16 0.24 -7.33
CA GLY A 122 -15.26 1.41 -7.41
C GLY A 122 -13.98 1.15 -8.20
N PHE A 123 -13.38 0.00 -7.97
CA PHE A 123 -12.11 -0.37 -8.63
C PHE A 123 -12.31 -0.69 -10.11
N ALA A 124 -13.42 -1.38 -10.46
CA ALA A 124 -13.81 -1.60 -11.85
C ALA A 124 -14.12 -0.28 -12.57
N ARG A 125 -14.72 0.69 -11.88
CA ARG A 125 -14.97 2.03 -12.44
C ARG A 125 -13.67 2.80 -12.73
N TRP A 126 -12.64 2.58 -11.92
CA TRP A 126 -11.29 3.12 -12.14
C TRP A 126 -10.57 2.46 -13.32
N LEU A 127 -10.86 1.17 -13.58
CA LEU A 127 -10.19 0.36 -14.61
C LEU A 127 -10.88 0.39 -15.98
N HIS A 128 -12.15 0.85 -16.06
CA HIS A 128 -12.95 0.70 -17.28
C HIS A 128 -12.71 1.73 -18.39
N HIS A 129 -11.81 2.69 -18.23
CA HIS A 129 -11.48 3.57 -19.35
C HIS A 129 -10.14 3.18 -19.98
N PRO A 130 -10.15 2.84 -21.29
CA PRO A 130 -8.91 2.62 -22.01
C PRO A 130 -8.21 3.96 -22.19
N VAL A 131 -7.12 4.18 -21.49
CA VAL A 131 -6.30 5.37 -21.68
C VAL A 131 -4.93 4.97 -22.19
N ALA A 132 -4.70 5.57 -23.33
CA ALA A 132 -3.54 5.61 -24.20
C ALA A 132 -2.17 5.23 -23.63
N GLU A 133 -1.55 4.42 -24.41
CA GLU A 133 -0.29 3.72 -24.39
C GLU A 133 1.02 4.40 -23.96
N PRO A 134 1.22 5.72 -23.93
CA PRO A 134 2.56 6.23 -23.61
C PRO A 134 2.86 6.45 -22.13
N VAL A 135 1.85 6.54 -21.26
CA VAL A 135 2.03 6.95 -19.85
C VAL A 135 2.25 5.77 -18.92
N SER A 136 1.95 4.56 -19.39
CA SER A 136 1.96 3.35 -18.57
C SER A 136 3.35 2.79 -18.26
N ARG A 137 4.37 3.19 -18.99
CA ARG A 137 5.71 2.59 -18.91
C ARG A 137 6.56 3.06 -17.73
N GLU A 138 6.22 4.14 -17.05
CA GLU A 138 7.13 4.78 -16.08
C GLU A 138 6.70 4.69 -14.61
N MET A 139 5.50 4.17 -14.31
CA MET A 139 4.99 4.26 -12.94
C MET A 139 5.13 2.95 -12.17
N GLN A 140 6.35 2.63 -11.81
CA GLN A 140 6.69 1.54 -10.89
C GLN A 140 6.61 2.03 -9.44
N VAL A 141 5.41 2.26 -8.95
CA VAL A 141 5.19 2.72 -7.57
C VAL A 141 4.67 1.55 -6.72
N ALA A 142 5.37 1.25 -5.63
CA ALA A 142 4.84 0.34 -4.63
C ALA A 142 3.47 0.83 -4.15
N THR A 143 2.50 -0.08 -4.03
CA THR A 143 1.13 0.31 -3.71
C THR A 143 0.55 -0.54 -2.59
N LEU A 144 0.09 0.11 -1.53
CA LEU A 144 -0.69 -0.51 -0.47
C LEU A 144 -2.18 -0.34 -0.80
N PHE A 145 -2.81 -1.45 -1.13
CA PHE A 145 -4.25 -1.54 -1.34
C PHE A 145 -4.92 -1.92 -0.02
N VAL A 146 -5.88 -1.12 0.42
CA VAL A 146 -6.66 -1.38 1.63
C VAL A 146 -8.08 -1.75 1.19
N PRO A 147 -8.48 -3.03 1.30
CA PRO A 147 -9.81 -3.46 0.86
C PRO A 147 -10.92 -2.81 1.68
N SER A 148 -12.05 -2.52 1.05
CA SER A 148 -13.28 -2.16 1.73
C SER A 148 -13.69 -3.26 2.71
N HIS A 149 -14.34 -2.90 3.81
CA HIS A 149 -14.77 -3.81 4.88
C HIS A 149 -13.65 -4.42 5.72
N VAL A 150 -12.39 -4.03 5.49
CA VAL A 150 -11.24 -4.44 6.29
C VAL A 150 -10.70 -3.22 7.03
N GLY A 151 -10.60 -3.30 8.34
CA GLY A 151 -10.02 -2.20 9.15
C GLY A 151 -8.54 -1.96 8.88
N GLY A 152 -7.87 -2.91 8.22
CA GLY A 152 -6.44 -2.91 8.01
C GLY A 152 -5.66 -3.11 9.32
N PHE A 153 -4.35 -2.83 9.27
CA PHE A 153 -3.46 -2.99 10.43
C PHE A 153 -3.15 -1.67 11.18
N VAL A 154 -3.80 -0.57 10.81
CA VAL A 154 -3.70 0.72 11.51
C VAL A 154 -5.08 1.09 12.06
N ASP A 155 -5.21 1.14 13.37
CA ASP A 155 -6.45 1.56 14.03
C ASP A 155 -6.69 3.06 13.81
N ARG A 156 -7.84 3.41 13.22
CA ARG A 156 -8.20 4.79 12.87
C ARG A 156 -8.31 5.72 14.07
N ALA A 157 -8.75 5.18 15.21
CA ALA A 157 -9.02 6.00 16.39
C ALA A 157 -7.75 6.29 17.17
N THR A 158 -6.80 5.36 17.19
CA THR A 158 -5.61 5.45 18.06
C THR A 158 -4.29 5.53 17.31
N GLY A 159 -4.27 5.23 16.00
CA GLY A 159 -3.04 5.12 15.22
C GLY A 159 -2.13 3.98 15.64
N LYS A 160 -2.60 3.07 16.51
CA LYS A 160 -1.86 1.87 16.88
C LYS A 160 -1.84 0.88 15.72
N THR A 161 -0.78 0.11 15.65
CA THR A 161 -0.64 -0.95 14.65
C THR A 161 -0.90 -2.31 15.27
N SER A 162 -1.53 -3.20 14.49
CA SER A 162 -1.78 -4.60 14.82
C SER A 162 -1.20 -5.50 13.75
N LEU A 163 0.10 -5.38 13.49
CA LEU A 163 0.79 -6.10 12.42
C LEU A 163 1.60 -7.24 13.02
N HIS A 164 1.01 -8.44 13.05
CA HIS A 164 1.58 -9.66 13.65
C HIS A 164 1.84 -10.75 12.61
N ARG A 165 1.00 -10.82 11.57
CA ARG A 165 0.99 -11.93 10.61
C ARG A 165 1.02 -11.39 9.19
N MET A 166 2.09 -11.73 8.47
CA MET A 166 2.29 -11.33 7.09
C MET A 166 2.30 -12.56 6.18
N LEU A 167 1.61 -12.49 5.06
CA LEU A 167 1.63 -13.53 4.04
C LEU A 167 2.42 -13.03 2.83
N LEU A 168 3.37 -13.83 2.38
CA LEU A 168 4.24 -13.52 1.26
C LEU A 168 4.08 -14.59 0.16
N PRO A 169 3.23 -14.36 -0.84
CA PRO A 169 3.24 -15.17 -2.04
C PRO A 169 4.60 -15.09 -2.73
N ILE A 170 5.22 -16.25 -2.94
CA ILE A 170 6.54 -16.34 -3.55
C ILE A 170 6.50 -17.10 -4.88
N SER A 171 7.33 -16.67 -5.82
CA SER A 171 7.54 -17.28 -7.13
C SER A 171 8.96 -16.99 -7.61
N THR A 172 9.38 -17.72 -8.64
CA THR A 172 10.65 -17.48 -9.33
C THR A 172 10.53 -16.38 -10.38
N ASP A 173 9.33 -16.12 -10.90
CA ASP A 173 9.05 -15.14 -11.93
C ASP A 173 7.70 -14.42 -11.67
N PRO A 174 7.73 -13.17 -11.21
CA PRO A 174 8.91 -12.36 -10.88
C PRO A 174 9.62 -12.83 -9.60
N PRO A 175 10.94 -12.54 -9.46
CA PRO A 175 11.69 -12.85 -8.25
C PRO A 175 11.07 -12.23 -7.00
N SER A 176 10.95 -13.01 -5.92
CA SER A 176 10.19 -12.58 -4.74
C SER A 176 11.02 -11.83 -3.68
N GLN A 177 12.33 -11.71 -3.84
CA GLN A 177 13.19 -11.00 -2.88
C GLN A 177 12.71 -9.59 -2.53
N PRO A 178 12.22 -8.75 -3.49
CA PRO A 178 11.69 -7.42 -3.15
C PRO A 178 10.51 -7.45 -2.18
N ALA A 179 9.64 -8.46 -2.24
CA ALA A 179 8.55 -8.61 -1.29
C ALA A 179 9.06 -9.02 0.10
N VAL A 180 10.04 -9.93 0.17
CA VAL A 180 10.69 -10.34 1.42
C VAL A 180 11.36 -9.14 2.10
N ASP A 181 12.11 -8.34 1.34
CA ASP A 181 12.76 -7.14 1.87
C ASP A 181 11.76 -6.09 2.35
N ALA A 182 10.67 -5.89 1.60
CA ALA A 182 9.61 -4.96 1.98
C ALA A 182 8.87 -5.43 3.24
N ALA A 183 8.56 -6.73 3.36
CA ALA A 183 7.94 -7.30 4.54
C ALA A 183 8.84 -7.16 5.78
N GLY A 184 10.15 -7.41 5.64
CA GLY A 184 11.12 -7.22 6.72
C GLY A 184 11.18 -5.77 7.20
N LYS A 185 11.16 -4.79 6.27
CA LYS A 185 11.08 -3.37 6.62
C LYS A 185 9.78 -3.01 7.33
N LEU A 186 8.66 -3.48 6.79
CA LEU A 186 7.34 -3.25 7.38
C LEU A 186 7.24 -3.85 8.79
N ALA A 187 7.76 -5.08 8.98
CA ALA A 187 7.86 -5.75 10.28
C ALA A 187 8.70 -4.95 11.29
N THR A 188 9.86 -4.43 10.85
CA THR A 188 10.73 -3.62 11.70
C THR A 188 10.06 -2.32 12.15
N GLN A 189 9.32 -1.68 11.25
CA GLN A 189 8.80 -0.32 11.47
C GLN A 189 7.43 -0.29 12.13
N LEU A 190 6.57 -1.26 11.81
CA LEU A 190 5.16 -1.28 12.20
C LEU A 190 4.76 -2.55 12.91
N GLY A 191 5.59 -3.58 12.87
CA GLY A 191 5.28 -4.86 13.46
C GLY A 191 5.06 -4.79 14.96
N THR A 192 4.12 -5.59 15.43
CA THR A 192 3.84 -5.79 16.85
C THR A 192 4.27 -7.20 17.22
N PRO A 193 5.37 -7.37 17.94
CA PRO A 193 5.88 -8.71 18.28
C PRO A 193 4.92 -9.53 19.14
N PRO A 194 4.90 -10.87 19.04
CA PRO A 194 5.69 -11.66 18.07
C PRO A 194 5.13 -11.53 16.64
N ILE A 195 6.02 -11.63 15.63
CA ILE A 195 5.66 -11.48 14.21
C ILE A 195 5.88 -12.81 13.50
N THR A 196 4.88 -13.25 12.73
CA THR A 196 4.98 -14.40 11.83
C THR A 196 4.97 -13.91 10.38
N LEU A 197 5.99 -14.34 9.63
CA LEU A 197 6.10 -14.10 8.19
C LEU A 197 5.96 -15.45 7.47
N THR A 198 4.89 -15.62 6.72
CA THR A 198 4.55 -16.88 6.06
C THR A 198 4.79 -16.78 4.57
N LEU A 199 5.76 -17.52 4.06
CA LEU A 199 6.01 -17.70 2.63
C LEU A 199 4.99 -18.72 2.09
N VAL A 200 4.33 -18.36 0.99
CA VAL A 200 3.34 -19.24 0.35
C VAL A 200 3.72 -19.46 -1.11
N HIS A 201 3.92 -20.71 -1.48
CA HIS A 201 4.23 -21.12 -2.85
C HIS A 201 3.20 -22.12 -3.39
N ALA A 202 2.69 -21.85 -4.58
CA ALA A 202 1.87 -22.79 -5.32
C ALA A 202 2.77 -23.67 -6.20
N GLY A 203 3.36 -24.69 -5.60
CA GLY A 203 4.31 -25.62 -6.22
C GLY A 203 4.78 -26.66 -5.19
N GLU A 204 5.51 -27.67 -5.67
CA GLU A 204 6.04 -28.75 -4.81
C GLU A 204 7.49 -28.52 -4.40
N GLU A 205 8.19 -27.63 -5.09
CA GLU A 205 9.62 -27.38 -4.87
C GLU A 205 9.83 -26.11 -4.06
N ASP A 206 10.87 -26.12 -3.24
CA ASP A 206 11.31 -24.93 -2.51
C ASP A 206 11.82 -23.86 -3.49
N ILE A 207 11.63 -22.60 -3.15
CA ILE A 207 12.23 -21.51 -3.90
C ILE A 207 13.57 -21.18 -3.25
N ASP A 208 14.64 -21.71 -3.82
CA ASP A 208 15.98 -21.47 -3.38
C ASP A 208 16.42 -20.01 -3.57
N GLY A 209 17.36 -19.57 -2.72
CA GLY A 209 18.07 -18.30 -2.87
C GLY A 209 17.37 -17.07 -2.30
N LEU A 210 16.25 -17.23 -1.57
CA LEU A 210 15.68 -16.11 -0.82
C LEU A 210 16.51 -15.80 0.42
N HIS A 211 16.91 -14.55 0.56
CA HIS A 211 17.56 -14.04 1.76
C HIS A 211 16.49 -13.55 2.74
N LEU A 212 16.26 -14.30 3.82
CA LEU A 212 15.28 -13.96 4.84
C LEU A 212 15.93 -13.12 5.94
N PRO A 213 15.53 -11.85 6.13
CA PRO A 213 16.05 -11.01 7.21
C PRO A 213 15.70 -11.65 8.56
N GLN A 214 16.64 -11.63 9.49
CA GLN A 214 16.50 -12.24 10.80
C GLN A 214 16.24 -11.21 11.89
N ASN A 215 15.38 -11.58 12.83
CA ASN A 215 15.09 -10.81 14.04
C ASN A 215 14.61 -11.77 15.12
N ASP A 216 15.02 -11.60 16.37
CA ASP A 216 14.69 -12.51 17.47
C ASP A 216 13.18 -12.63 17.77
N SER A 217 12.42 -11.62 17.35
CA SER A 217 10.96 -11.59 17.54
C SER A 217 10.16 -12.07 16.32
N TRP A 218 10.83 -12.57 15.27
CA TRP A 218 10.22 -13.02 14.03
C TRP A 218 10.28 -14.52 13.87
N THR A 219 9.21 -15.08 13.33
CA THR A 219 9.16 -16.49 12.92
C THR A 219 8.85 -16.55 11.44
N TRP A 220 9.74 -17.16 10.66
CA TRP A 220 9.51 -17.47 9.25
C TRP A 220 8.90 -18.87 9.15
N THR A 221 7.82 -18.98 8.41
CA THR A 221 7.16 -20.25 8.07
C THR A 221 7.01 -20.35 6.56
N GLN A 222 6.90 -21.57 6.04
CA GLN A 222 6.74 -21.81 4.62
C GLN A 222 5.63 -22.81 4.39
N LEU A 223 4.77 -22.52 3.43
CA LEU A 223 3.63 -23.33 3.04
C LEU A 223 3.69 -23.62 1.54
N PHE A 224 3.53 -24.89 1.22
CA PHE A 224 3.43 -25.37 -0.16
C PHE A 224 1.99 -25.78 -0.45
N GLY A 225 1.49 -25.40 -1.61
CA GLY A 225 0.14 -25.73 -2.07
C GLY A 225 0.12 -26.22 -3.50
N LYS A 226 -0.97 -26.92 -3.85
CA LYS A 226 -1.23 -27.38 -5.21
C LYS A 226 -2.48 -26.69 -5.74
N GLY A 227 -2.55 -26.48 -7.04
CA GLY A 227 -3.73 -25.95 -7.71
C GLY A 227 -3.57 -24.48 -8.13
N ASP A 228 -4.67 -23.74 -8.14
CA ASP A 228 -4.67 -22.33 -8.55
C ASP A 228 -3.96 -21.46 -7.49
N PRO A 229 -2.89 -20.74 -7.86
CA PRO A 229 -2.14 -19.92 -6.90
C PRO A 229 -2.98 -18.89 -6.17
N VAL A 230 -3.98 -18.31 -6.84
CA VAL A 230 -4.84 -17.27 -6.22
C VAL A 230 -5.73 -17.87 -5.15
N GLU A 231 -6.36 -19.00 -5.44
CA GLU A 231 -7.20 -19.71 -4.47
C GLU A 231 -6.38 -20.11 -3.24
N TRP A 232 -5.17 -20.62 -3.46
CA TRP A 232 -4.27 -20.99 -2.38
C TRP A 232 -3.84 -19.81 -1.50
N ILE A 233 -3.44 -18.69 -2.12
CA ILE A 233 -3.05 -17.47 -1.40
C ILE A 233 -4.22 -16.91 -0.58
N LEU A 234 -5.41 -16.84 -1.16
CA LEU A 234 -6.60 -16.33 -0.48
C LEU A 234 -7.05 -17.25 0.65
N ALA A 235 -6.98 -18.58 0.46
CA ALA A 235 -7.29 -19.57 1.49
C ALA A 235 -6.31 -19.46 2.67
N ALA A 236 -5.01 -19.41 2.39
CA ALA A 236 -3.99 -19.22 3.42
C ALA A 236 -4.16 -17.87 4.16
N GLY A 237 -4.45 -16.79 3.42
CA GLY A 237 -4.72 -15.49 4.02
C GLY A 237 -5.89 -15.49 5.00
N ALA A 238 -6.95 -16.24 4.68
CA ALA A 238 -8.12 -16.38 5.53
C ALA A 238 -7.89 -17.34 6.70
N GLU A 239 -7.20 -18.47 6.47
CA GLU A 239 -6.93 -19.49 7.50
C GLU A 239 -6.01 -18.94 8.60
N PHE A 240 -4.97 -18.21 8.22
CA PHE A 240 -4.03 -17.62 9.18
C PHE A 240 -4.43 -16.23 9.66
N ASP A 241 -5.57 -15.70 9.23
CA ASP A 241 -6.09 -14.37 9.59
C ASP A 241 -4.97 -13.32 9.52
N VAL A 242 -4.38 -13.19 8.32
CA VAL A 242 -3.20 -12.34 8.10
C VAL A 242 -3.54 -10.86 8.13
N ASP A 243 -2.62 -10.05 8.62
CA ASP A 243 -2.78 -8.60 8.73
C ASP A 243 -2.41 -7.87 7.44
N VAL A 244 -1.54 -8.49 6.61
CA VAL A 244 -1.13 -7.96 5.30
C VAL A 244 -0.62 -9.06 4.38
N ILE A 245 -0.90 -8.94 3.09
CA ILE A 245 -0.27 -9.73 2.02
C ILE A 245 0.78 -8.84 1.36
N VAL A 246 2.03 -9.32 1.24
CA VAL A 246 3.12 -8.60 0.57
C VAL A 246 3.59 -9.42 -0.62
N MET A 247 3.48 -8.86 -1.82
CA MET A 247 3.78 -9.61 -3.05
C MET A 247 4.49 -8.77 -4.10
N VAL A 248 5.28 -9.42 -4.95
CA VAL A 248 5.84 -8.81 -6.15
C VAL A 248 4.84 -8.94 -7.30
N THR A 249 4.75 -7.90 -8.10
CA THR A 249 3.88 -7.87 -9.28
C THR A 249 4.72 -7.69 -10.55
N LYS A 250 4.39 -8.41 -11.62
CA LYS A 250 4.99 -8.16 -12.93
C LYS A 250 4.51 -6.80 -13.42
N GLY A 251 5.37 -5.81 -13.32
CA GLY A 251 5.13 -4.49 -13.88
C GLY A 251 5.28 -4.51 -15.40
N GLN A 252 4.20 -4.81 -16.11
CA GLN A 252 4.07 -4.41 -17.49
C GLN A 252 3.00 -3.34 -17.53
N ASP A 253 3.34 -2.14 -17.88
CA ASP A 253 2.48 -1.07 -18.37
C ASP A 253 1.73 -0.15 -17.40
N SER A 254 1.63 -0.29 -16.15
CA SER A 254 1.22 0.64 -15.08
C SER A 254 0.58 -0.06 -13.89
N VAL A 255 0.61 0.58 -12.70
CA VAL A 255 -0.10 0.09 -11.51
C VAL A 255 -1.59 -0.16 -11.78
N LEU A 256 -2.17 0.54 -12.76
CA LEU A 256 -3.57 0.44 -13.13
C LEU A 256 -3.86 -0.62 -14.20
N ASP A 257 -2.88 -1.00 -15.01
CA ASP A 257 -2.99 -2.09 -16.01
C ASP A 257 -2.56 -3.45 -15.44
N LEU A 258 -1.78 -3.46 -14.34
CA LEU A 258 -1.46 -4.64 -13.53
C LEU A 258 -2.69 -5.47 -13.12
N LEU A 259 -3.88 -4.89 -13.20
CA LEU A 259 -5.06 -5.41 -12.54
C LEU A 259 -6.05 -6.08 -13.48
N ARG A 260 -5.81 -6.12 -14.80
CA ARG A 260 -6.72 -6.80 -15.73
C ARG A 260 -6.40 -8.28 -15.89
N GLY A 261 -7.21 -9.13 -15.23
CA GLY A 261 -7.14 -10.60 -15.36
C GLY A 261 -5.88 -11.23 -14.75
N SER A 262 -5.04 -10.43 -14.09
CA SER A 262 -3.80 -10.88 -13.47
C SER A 262 -4.05 -11.58 -12.13
N THR A 263 -3.07 -12.36 -11.69
CA THR A 263 -3.04 -12.94 -10.33
C THR A 263 -3.26 -11.86 -9.27
N THR A 264 -2.63 -10.69 -9.44
CA THR A 264 -2.76 -9.55 -8.52
C THR A 264 -4.20 -9.03 -8.44
N GLU A 265 -4.88 -8.84 -9.58
CA GLU A 265 -6.29 -8.40 -9.59
C GLU A 265 -7.19 -9.39 -8.86
N ARG A 266 -7.02 -10.68 -9.13
CA ARG A 266 -7.81 -11.73 -8.48
C ARG A 266 -7.57 -11.77 -6.97
N ILE A 267 -6.32 -11.59 -6.52
CA ILE A 267 -6.00 -11.49 -5.09
C ILE A 267 -6.66 -10.25 -4.49
N LEU A 268 -6.53 -9.07 -5.11
CA LEU A 268 -7.13 -7.83 -4.61
C LEU A 268 -8.66 -7.90 -4.48
N ARG A 269 -9.34 -8.65 -5.37
CA ARG A 269 -10.78 -8.87 -5.28
C ARG A 269 -11.20 -9.78 -4.14
N GLY A 270 -10.36 -10.75 -3.77
CA GLY A 270 -10.68 -11.76 -2.76
C GLY A 270 -10.00 -11.54 -1.41
N ALA A 271 -9.02 -10.64 -1.32
CA ALA A 271 -8.25 -10.43 -0.11
C ALA A 271 -9.10 -9.84 1.03
N ARG A 272 -8.92 -10.40 2.22
CA ARG A 272 -9.51 -9.91 3.47
C ARG A 272 -8.52 -9.14 4.34
N ALA A 273 -7.35 -8.86 3.78
CA ALA A 273 -6.28 -8.07 4.40
C ALA A 273 -5.73 -7.07 3.38
N PRO A 274 -5.11 -5.97 3.80
CA PRO A 274 -4.35 -5.09 2.92
C PRO A 274 -3.34 -5.87 2.08
N VAL A 275 -3.11 -5.38 0.84
CA VAL A 275 -2.14 -5.98 -0.08
C VAL A 275 -1.10 -4.94 -0.45
N LEU A 276 0.15 -5.18 -0.08
CA LEU A 276 1.29 -4.38 -0.51
C LEU A 276 1.87 -5.01 -1.78
N ALA A 277 1.62 -4.37 -2.91
CA ALA A 277 2.12 -4.78 -4.22
C ALA A 277 3.42 -4.04 -4.55
N ILE A 278 4.49 -4.79 -4.75
CA ILE A 278 5.82 -4.27 -5.07
C ILE A 278 6.08 -4.54 -6.56
N PRO A 279 6.35 -3.51 -7.37
CA PRO A 279 6.73 -3.73 -8.76
C PRO A 279 8.04 -4.53 -8.87
N ALA A 280 8.08 -5.49 -9.80
CA ALA A 280 9.32 -6.20 -10.11
C ALA A 280 10.38 -5.21 -10.62
N PRO A 281 11.65 -5.38 -10.25
CA PRO A 281 12.73 -4.61 -10.82
C PRO A 281 12.75 -4.76 -12.36
N GLN A 282 12.98 -3.66 -13.07
CA GLN A 282 13.26 -3.74 -14.51
C GLN A 282 14.65 -4.37 -14.71
N VAL A 283 14.71 -5.41 -15.48
CA VAL A 283 15.95 -6.09 -15.88
C VAL A 283 16.57 -5.36 -17.07
#